data_2ce661eeb042309e24849ce4e287b049
#
_entry.id   2ce661eeb042309e24849ce4e287b049
#
_cell.length_a   1.000
_cell.length_b   1.000
_cell.length_c   1.000
_cell.angle_alpha   90.00
_cell.angle_beta   90.00
_cell.angle_gamma   90.00
#
_symmetry.space_group_name_H-M   'P 1'
#
loop_
_entity.id
_entity.type
_entity.pdbx_description
1 polymer ?
#
loop_
_entity_poly.entity_id
_entity_poly.type
_entity_poly.pdbx_seq_one_letter_code
_entity_poly.pdbx_strand_id
1 'polypeptide(L)'
;MTTEEPHPKAGGNVGMGTQYLEVRDLTVDFDGFKAVSGLELTLFQGDLRFLIGPNGAGKTTVIDAITGLVAATGSVNKSGVELLGKKVHRIARSGVGRTFQTASVFEQLTVLQNLDIAAGAGRSAWTLLRRRSGVLPSIEEALDTTGLTALANKPAGMLAHGQKQWLEIGMLLVQNADVLLLDEPVAGMSAEEREETGNLLCRIGGERTVLVVEHDMDFMRAFATSVTVMARGKVIAEGSVAEAQDDPKVQEVYLGTAAAGSSDFSERESAGHPEERS
;
A
#
# COMPACT_ATOMS: atom_id res chain seq x y z
N MET A 1 0.73 5.71 39.25
CA MET A 1 0.97 4.30 38.95
C MET A 1 -0.05 3.93 37.87
N THR A 2 0.28 4.19 36.65
CA THR A 2 -0.53 3.88 35.45
C THR A 2 0.01 2.58 34.91
N THR A 3 -0.77 1.52 35.00
CA THR A 3 -0.45 0.19 34.47
C THR A 3 -0.66 0.23 32.95
N GLU A 4 0.43 0.22 32.20
CA GLU A 4 0.43 -0.11 30.78
C GLU A 4 -0.04 -1.55 30.60
N GLU A 5 -1.16 -1.73 29.93
CA GLU A 5 -1.55 -3.05 29.43
C GLU A 5 -0.68 -3.39 28.23
N PRO A 6 -0.08 -4.59 28.17
CA PRO A 6 0.73 -4.99 27.04
C PRO A 6 -0.16 -5.29 25.81
N HIS A 7 0.14 -4.63 24.69
CA HIS A 7 -0.42 -4.97 23.38
C HIS A 7 -0.26 -6.47 23.09
N PRO A 8 -1.26 -7.14 22.49
CA PRO A 8 -1.17 -8.54 22.16
C PRO A 8 -0.08 -8.71 21.08
N LYS A 9 1.04 -9.32 21.47
CA LYS A 9 2.06 -9.80 20.53
C LYS A 9 1.42 -10.91 19.69
N ALA A 10 1.08 -10.60 18.45
CA ALA A 10 0.77 -11.61 17.46
C ALA A 10 2.05 -12.39 17.15
N GLY A 11 2.27 -13.47 17.87
CA GLY A 11 3.21 -14.53 17.54
C GLY A 11 2.69 -15.26 16.31
N GLY A 12 2.95 -14.74 15.11
CA GLY A 12 2.53 -15.34 13.86
C GLY A 12 3.46 -16.49 13.49
N ASN A 13 2.95 -17.68 13.64
CA ASN A 13 3.36 -18.85 12.86
C ASN A 13 3.28 -18.43 11.37
N VAL A 14 4.38 -18.51 10.61
CA VAL A 14 4.36 -18.42 9.14
C VAL A 14 3.63 -19.67 8.66
N GLY A 15 2.30 -19.60 8.73
CA GLY A 15 1.40 -20.70 8.52
C GLY A 15 1.25 -20.99 7.04
N MET A 16 1.05 -22.26 6.73
CA MET A 16 0.57 -22.80 5.46
C MET A 16 -0.82 -22.22 5.10
N GLY A 17 -0.88 -20.89 4.87
CA GLY A 17 -2.06 -20.24 4.31
C GLY A 17 -2.22 -20.66 2.83
N THR A 18 -3.44 -20.64 2.34
CA THR A 18 -3.68 -20.79 0.91
C THR A 18 -3.02 -19.63 0.17
N GLN A 19 -2.19 -19.93 -0.84
CA GLN A 19 -1.60 -18.91 -1.72
C GLN A 19 -2.74 -18.10 -2.34
N TYR A 20 -2.68 -16.78 -2.19
CA TYR A 20 -3.77 -15.91 -2.61
C TYR A 20 -3.41 -15.05 -3.82
N LEU A 21 -2.23 -14.42 -3.77
CA LEU A 21 -1.62 -13.73 -4.91
C LEU A 21 -0.20 -14.24 -5.08
N GLU A 22 0.11 -14.74 -6.27
CA GLU A 22 1.42 -15.25 -6.62
C GLU A 22 1.97 -14.48 -7.82
N VAL A 23 3.17 -13.94 -7.67
CA VAL A 23 3.93 -13.24 -8.70
C VAL A 23 5.15 -14.09 -9.03
N ARG A 24 5.34 -14.45 -10.30
CA ARG A 24 6.47 -15.27 -10.76
C ARG A 24 7.20 -14.61 -11.92
N ASP A 25 8.52 -14.57 -11.81
CA ASP A 25 9.43 -14.02 -12.82
C ASP A 25 8.99 -12.66 -13.37
N LEU A 26 8.41 -11.81 -12.49
CA LEU A 26 7.90 -10.51 -12.91
C LEU A 26 9.04 -9.61 -13.34
N THR A 27 9.00 -9.16 -14.58
CA THR A 27 10.01 -8.25 -15.15
C THR A 27 9.30 -7.06 -15.80
N VAL A 28 9.73 -5.85 -15.41
CA VAL A 28 9.30 -4.59 -16.00
C VAL A 28 10.51 -3.89 -16.60
N ASP A 29 10.45 -3.65 -17.91
CA ASP A 29 11.52 -3.03 -18.69
C ASP A 29 11.00 -1.72 -19.29
N PHE A 30 11.68 -0.62 -19.01
CA PHE A 30 11.45 0.69 -19.60
C PHE A 30 12.61 1.00 -20.57
N ASP A 31 12.44 0.64 -21.84
CA ASP A 31 13.39 0.91 -22.92
C ASP A 31 14.84 0.48 -22.61
N GLY A 32 15.01 -0.73 -22.05
CA GLY A 32 16.29 -1.31 -21.67
C GLY A 32 16.68 -1.10 -20.21
N PHE A 33 15.94 -0.28 -19.45
CA PHE A 33 16.10 -0.16 -18.01
C PHE A 33 15.13 -1.09 -17.28
N LYS A 34 15.66 -2.14 -16.66
CA LYS A 34 14.84 -3.09 -15.89
C LYS A 34 14.58 -2.55 -14.48
N ALA A 35 13.41 -1.94 -14.29
CA ALA A 35 12.97 -1.47 -12.97
C ALA A 35 12.61 -2.62 -12.03
N VAL A 36 12.13 -3.76 -12.58
CA VAL A 36 11.90 -5.02 -11.87
C VAL A 36 12.47 -6.15 -12.73
N SER A 37 13.17 -7.11 -12.14
CA SER A 37 13.88 -8.15 -12.86
C SER A 37 13.75 -9.52 -12.20
N GLY A 38 12.86 -10.37 -12.74
CA GLY A 38 12.65 -11.73 -12.25
C GLY A 38 12.16 -11.78 -10.82
N LEU A 39 11.18 -10.95 -10.47
CA LEU A 39 10.68 -10.85 -9.09
C LEU A 39 9.72 -11.99 -8.78
N GLU A 40 9.97 -12.64 -7.64
CA GLU A 40 9.08 -13.62 -7.02
C GLU A 40 8.45 -13.00 -5.76
N LEU A 41 7.12 -13.11 -5.62
CA LEU A 41 6.41 -12.65 -4.43
C LEU A 41 5.15 -13.49 -4.25
N THR A 42 4.95 -14.03 -3.04
CA THR A 42 3.74 -14.76 -2.70
C THR A 42 3.07 -14.13 -1.49
N LEU A 43 1.80 -13.76 -1.65
CA LEU A 43 0.94 -13.32 -0.56
C LEU A 43 -0.03 -14.44 -0.22
N PHE A 44 -0.19 -14.70 1.07
CA PHE A 44 -1.18 -15.64 1.58
C PHE A 44 -2.46 -14.91 1.98
N GLN A 45 -3.55 -15.64 2.06
CA GLN A 45 -4.82 -15.07 2.51
C GLN A 45 -4.68 -14.53 3.93
N GLY A 46 -5.07 -13.27 4.13
CA GLY A 46 -4.98 -12.59 5.42
C GLY A 46 -3.59 -12.02 5.77
N ASP A 47 -2.62 -12.05 4.84
CA ASP A 47 -1.32 -11.42 5.05
C ASP A 47 -1.45 -9.89 5.19
N LEU A 48 -0.76 -9.34 6.17
CA LEU A 48 -0.38 -7.92 6.20
C LEU A 48 1.14 -7.86 5.97
N ARG A 49 1.52 -7.74 4.70
CA ARG A 49 2.92 -7.77 4.26
C ARG A 49 3.41 -6.39 3.89
N PHE A 50 4.63 -6.08 4.30
CA PHE A 50 5.30 -4.85 3.92
C PHE A 50 6.36 -5.11 2.85
N LEU A 51 6.28 -4.37 1.74
CA LEU A 51 7.29 -4.33 0.69
C LEU A 51 8.16 -3.11 0.90
N ILE A 52 9.36 -3.31 1.39
CA ILE A 52 10.28 -2.25 1.76
C ILE A 52 11.52 -2.24 0.86
N GLY A 53 12.28 -1.17 0.92
CA GLY A 53 13.53 -1.00 0.17
C GLY A 53 13.80 0.48 -0.10
N PRO A 54 15.02 0.83 -0.53
CA PRO A 54 15.39 2.21 -0.85
C PRO A 54 14.55 2.79 -2.01
N ASN A 55 14.62 4.10 -2.16
CA ASN A 55 14.03 4.78 -3.30
C ASN A 55 14.64 4.26 -4.61
N GLY A 56 13.80 4.04 -5.61
CA GLY A 56 14.23 3.44 -6.88
C GLY A 56 14.41 1.90 -6.84
N ALA A 57 14.09 1.22 -5.74
CA ALA A 57 14.15 -0.24 -5.68
C ALA A 57 13.14 -0.97 -6.58
N GLY A 58 12.12 -0.26 -7.11
CA GLY A 58 11.09 -0.82 -7.98
C GLY A 58 9.77 -1.17 -7.27
N LYS A 59 9.59 -0.79 -6.02
CA LYS A 59 8.40 -1.14 -5.20
C LYS A 59 7.07 -0.71 -5.84
N THR A 60 6.93 0.57 -6.15
CA THR A 60 5.73 1.10 -6.85
C THR A 60 5.55 0.43 -8.21
N THR A 61 6.64 0.17 -8.94
CA THR A 61 6.59 -0.51 -10.23
C THR A 61 6.02 -1.94 -10.12
N VAL A 62 6.29 -2.66 -9.03
CA VAL A 62 5.67 -3.97 -8.76
C VAL A 62 4.15 -3.83 -8.64
N ILE A 63 3.68 -2.86 -7.84
CA ILE A 63 2.23 -2.59 -7.71
C ILE A 63 1.62 -2.18 -9.05
N ASP A 64 2.32 -1.32 -9.83
CA ASP A 64 1.89 -0.90 -11.16
C ASP A 64 1.73 -2.09 -12.12
N ALA A 65 2.67 -3.03 -12.09
CA ALA A 65 2.62 -4.23 -12.92
C ALA A 65 1.48 -5.17 -12.50
N ILE A 66 1.31 -5.42 -11.18
CA ILE A 66 0.21 -6.26 -10.65
C ILE A 66 -1.15 -5.67 -11.05
N THR A 67 -1.30 -4.35 -11.05
CA THR A 67 -2.55 -3.66 -11.38
C THR A 67 -2.73 -3.38 -12.86
N GLY A 68 -1.75 -3.72 -13.69
CA GLY A 68 -1.81 -3.56 -15.15
C GLY A 68 -1.65 -2.12 -15.64
N LEU A 69 -1.06 -1.24 -14.81
CA LEU A 69 -0.73 0.14 -15.19
C LEU A 69 0.53 0.24 -16.03
N VAL A 70 1.46 -0.71 -15.89
CA VAL A 70 2.65 -0.83 -16.73
C VAL A 70 2.71 -2.20 -17.39
N ALA A 71 3.33 -2.27 -18.55
CA ALA A 71 3.58 -3.54 -19.23
C ALA A 71 4.66 -4.33 -18.47
N ALA A 72 4.44 -5.64 -18.33
CA ALA A 72 5.36 -6.54 -17.67
C ALA A 72 5.34 -7.90 -18.33
N THR A 73 6.38 -8.71 -18.09
CA THR A 73 6.46 -10.13 -18.43
C THR A 73 6.52 -10.97 -17.15
N GLY A 74 6.26 -12.27 -17.26
CA GLY A 74 6.13 -13.17 -16.11
C GLY A 74 4.69 -13.62 -15.91
N SER A 75 4.29 -13.82 -14.65
CA SER A 75 2.92 -14.19 -14.28
C SER A 75 2.50 -13.50 -12.97
N VAL A 76 1.25 -13.07 -12.92
CA VAL A 76 0.59 -12.59 -11.70
C VAL A 76 -0.72 -13.35 -11.54
N ASN A 77 -0.74 -14.33 -10.66
CA ASN A 77 -1.87 -15.21 -10.46
C ASN A 77 -2.58 -14.93 -9.13
N LYS A 78 -3.88 -14.66 -9.18
CA LYS A 78 -4.73 -14.54 -7.99
C LYS A 78 -5.69 -15.73 -7.93
N SER A 79 -5.49 -16.62 -6.97
CA SER A 79 -6.37 -17.77 -6.73
C SER A 79 -6.71 -18.56 -8.01
N GLY A 80 -5.70 -18.82 -8.85
CA GLY A 80 -5.86 -19.55 -10.12
C GLY A 80 -6.22 -18.67 -11.32
N VAL A 81 -6.35 -17.37 -11.16
CA VAL A 81 -6.71 -16.43 -12.24
C VAL A 81 -5.51 -15.57 -12.60
N GLU A 82 -4.97 -15.76 -13.81
CA GLU A 82 -3.90 -14.90 -14.34
C GLU A 82 -4.39 -13.46 -14.53
N LEU A 83 -3.65 -12.49 -13.98
CA LEU A 83 -3.98 -11.06 -14.03
C LEU A 83 -3.15 -10.31 -15.07
N LEU A 84 -1.91 -10.75 -15.31
CA LEU A 84 -0.99 -10.05 -16.22
C LEU A 84 -1.59 -9.94 -17.63
N GLY A 85 -1.46 -8.77 -18.24
CA GLY A 85 -2.04 -8.47 -19.55
C GLY A 85 -3.53 -8.17 -19.55
N LYS A 86 -4.23 -8.28 -18.41
CA LYS A 86 -5.62 -7.83 -18.31
C LYS A 86 -5.69 -6.31 -18.19
N LYS A 87 -6.82 -5.75 -18.61
CA LYS A 87 -7.12 -4.32 -18.42
C LYS A 87 -7.33 -4.01 -16.93
N VAL A 88 -6.86 -2.86 -16.46
CA VAL A 88 -6.95 -2.37 -15.06
C VAL A 88 -8.34 -2.62 -14.44
N HIS A 89 -9.43 -2.23 -15.15
CA HIS A 89 -10.78 -2.41 -14.62
C HIS A 89 -11.20 -3.89 -14.47
N ARG A 90 -10.58 -4.83 -15.20
CA ARG A 90 -10.83 -6.27 -15.02
C ARG A 90 -10.07 -6.80 -13.81
N ILE A 91 -8.85 -6.30 -13.59
CA ILE A 91 -8.06 -6.62 -12.41
C ILE A 91 -8.77 -6.11 -11.15
N ALA A 92 -9.24 -4.87 -11.16
CA ALA A 92 -10.04 -4.32 -10.05
C ALA A 92 -11.29 -5.17 -9.76
N ARG A 93 -12.02 -5.59 -10.81
CA ARG A 93 -13.21 -6.46 -10.65
C ARG A 93 -12.88 -7.88 -10.17
N SER A 94 -11.63 -8.31 -10.28
CA SER A 94 -11.19 -9.58 -9.69
C SER A 94 -10.80 -9.44 -8.21
N GLY A 95 -11.07 -8.28 -7.60
CA GLY A 95 -10.86 -8.03 -6.18
C GLY A 95 -9.45 -7.53 -5.83
N VAL A 96 -8.67 -7.02 -6.79
CA VAL A 96 -7.39 -6.35 -6.52
C VAL A 96 -7.61 -4.84 -6.52
N GLY A 97 -7.55 -4.24 -5.34
CA GLY A 97 -7.67 -2.80 -5.14
C GLY A 97 -6.32 -2.14 -4.89
N ARG A 98 -6.16 -0.89 -5.29
CA ARG A 98 -4.95 -0.10 -5.07
C ARG A 98 -5.29 1.29 -4.60
N THR A 99 -4.50 1.83 -3.66
CA THR A 99 -4.43 3.27 -3.39
C THR A 99 -3.32 3.91 -4.21
N PHE A 100 -3.40 5.23 -4.37
CA PHE A 100 -2.37 6.02 -5.01
C PHE A 100 -1.68 6.92 -3.97
N GLN A 101 -0.44 7.36 -4.25
CA GLN A 101 0.30 8.27 -3.36
C GLN A 101 -0.45 9.57 -3.02
N THR A 102 -1.33 10.01 -3.90
CA THR A 102 -2.26 11.10 -3.63
C THR A 102 -3.67 10.54 -3.60
N ALA A 103 -4.35 10.69 -2.48
CA ALA A 103 -5.70 10.16 -2.29
C ALA A 103 -6.67 10.67 -3.38
N SER A 104 -7.24 9.71 -4.11
CA SER A 104 -8.13 9.96 -5.25
C SER A 104 -9.59 10.03 -4.78
N VAL A 105 -9.95 11.12 -4.07
CA VAL A 105 -11.30 11.34 -3.55
C VAL A 105 -11.99 12.52 -4.27
N PHE A 106 -13.30 12.46 -4.38
CA PHE A 106 -14.11 13.57 -4.90
C PHE A 106 -14.31 14.59 -3.77
N GLU A 107 -13.47 15.61 -3.71
CA GLU A 107 -13.40 16.57 -2.60
C GLU A 107 -14.68 17.33 -2.32
N GLN A 108 -15.48 17.61 -3.37
CA GLN A 108 -16.75 18.34 -3.26
C GLN A 108 -17.91 17.46 -2.79
N LEU A 109 -17.74 16.15 -2.81
CA LEU A 109 -18.73 15.18 -2.35
C LEU A 109 -18.47 14.82 -0.89
N THR A 110 -19.53 14.39 -0.19
CA THR A 110 -19.37 13.88 1.18
C THR A 110 -18.63 12.56 1.19
N VAL A 111 -18.10 12.17 2.37
CA VAL A 111 -17.51 10.85 2.61
C VAL A 111 -18.47 9.75 2.16
N LEU A 112 -19.74 9.83 2.60
CA LEU A 112 -20.79 8.87 2.21
C LEU A 112 -20.98 8.79 0.69
N GLN A 113 -21.00 9.93 0.00
CA GLN A 113 -21.15 9.96 -1.46
C GLN A 113 -19.95 9.36 -2.19
N ASN A 114 -18.72 9.58 -1.70
CA ASN A 114 -17.54 8.92 -2.26
C ASN A 114 -17.63 7.39 -2.14
N LEU A 115 -18.03 6.89 -0.98
CA LEU A 115 -18.24 5.47 -0.76
C LEU A 115 -19.38 4.89 -1.62
N ASP A 116 -20.47 5.64 -1.79
CA ASP A 116 -21.60 5.20 -2.64
C ASP A 116 -21.21 5.10 -4.13
N ILE A 117 -20.42 6.05 -4.62
CA ILE A 117 -19.85 5.99 -5.97
C ILE A 117 -18.94 4.76 -6.11
N ALA A 118 -18.05 4.53 -5.15
CA ALA A 118 -17.15 3.38 -5.16
C ALA A 118 -17.94 2.05 -5.11
N ALA A 119 -18.95 1.95 -4.27
CA ALA A 119 -19.85 0.80 -4.19
C ALA A 119 -20.67 0.58 -5.48
N GLY A 120 -20.87 1.63 -6.27
CA GLY A 120 -21.50 1.57 -7.59
C GLY A 120 -20.59 1.07 -8.71
N ALA A 121 -19.28 1.09 -8.50
CA ALA A 121 -18.30 0.64 -9.48
C ALA A 121 -18.55 -0.85 -9.83
N GLY A 122 -18.78 -1.11 -11.13
CA GLY A 122 -19.06 -2.46 -11.60
C GLY A 122 -20.54 -2.84 -11.67
N ARG A 123 -21.47 -1.98 -11.25
CA ARG A 123 -22.90 -2.22 -11.41
C ARG A 123 -23.37 -1.96 -12.84
N SER A 124 -24.39 -2.70 -13.24
CA SER A 124 -25.11 -2.44 -14.49
C SER A 124 -25.80 -1.06 -14.45
N ALA A 125 -25.79 -0.34 -15.59
CA ALA A 125 -26.49 0.94 -15.74
C ALA A 125 -27.96 0.89 -15.28
N TRP A 126 -28.63 -0.23 -15.47
CA TRP A 126 -30.00 -0.46 -15.00
C TRP A 126 -30.15 -0.49 -13.48
N THR A 127 -29.11 -0.94 -12.77
CA THR A 127 -29.09 -0.95 -11.29
C THR A 127 -28.85 0.44 -10.72
N LEU A 128 -28.10 1.28 -11.44
CA LEU A 128 -27.83 2.67 -11.07
C LEU A 128 -29.05 3.57 -11.23
N LEU A 129 -29.97 3.22 -12.15
CA LEU A 129 -31.23 3.95 -12.38
C LEU A 129 -32.30 3.70 -11.30
N ARG A 130 -32.14 2.65 -10.48
CA ARG A 130 -33.02 2.41 -9.34
C ARG A 130 -32.62 3.30 -8.16
N ARG A 131 -33.51 4.22 -7.80
CA ARG A 131 -33.39 5.09 -6.64
C ARG A 131 -33.27 4.20 -5.38
N ARG A 132 -32.13 4.25 -4.68
CA ARG A 132 -31.97 3.56 -3.41
C ARG A 132 -32.64 4.34 -2.30
N SER A 133 -33.27 3.62 -1.39
CA SER A 133 -33.63 4.10 -0.05
C SER A 133 -32.66 3.48 0.95
N GLY A 134 -31.85 4.30 1.67
CA GLY A 134 -30.92 3.88 2.70
C GLY A 134 -29.47 3.69 2.25
N VAL A 135 -28.58 3.61 3.23
CA VAL A 135 -27.15 3.33 3.08
C VAL A 135 -26.96 1.81 2.89
N LEU A 136 -25.96 1.41 2.11
CA LEU A 136 -25.63 -0.02 1.97
C LEU A 136 -24.93 -0.53 3.24
N PRO A 137 -25.21 -1.76 3.67
CA PRO A 137 -24.47 -2.36 4.79
C PRO A 137 -22.94 -2.33 4.59
N SER A 138 -22.45 -2.57 3.37
CA SER A 138 -21.02 -2.48 3.06
C SER A 138 -20.44 -1.07 3.23
N ILE A 139 -21.25 -0.02 3.07
CA ILE A 139 -20.81 1.35 3.31
C ILE A 139 -20.77 1.65 4.80
N GLU A 140 -21.78 1.17 5.55
CA GLU A 140 -21.80 1.30 7.01
C GLU A 140 -20.61 0.59 7.63
N GLU A 141 -20.31 -0.62 7.20
CA GLU A 141 -19.15 -1.40 7.61
C GLU A 141 -17.83 -0.69 7.27
N ALA A 142 -17.69 -0.13 6.05
CA ALA A 142 -16.50 0.60 5.66
C ALA A 142 -16.31 1.88 6.48
N LEU A 143 -17.40 2.62 6.79
CA LEU A 143 -17.36 3.81 7.66
C LEU A 143 -16.91 3.46 9.07
N ASP A 144 -17.41 2.36 9.61
CA ASP A 144 -17.03 1.88 10.95
C ASP A 144 -15.58 1.41 10.97
N THR A 145 -15.18 0.57 10.00
CA THR A 145 -13.82 0.06 9.88
C THR A 145 -12.79 1.19 9.77
N THR A 146 -13.09 2.22 8.97
CA THR A 146 -12.18 3.36 8.76
C THR A 146 -12.32 4.46 9.82
N GLY A 147 -13.26 4.35 10.76
CA GLY A 147 -13.50 5.37 11.80
C GLY A 147 -14.12 6.67 11.25
N LEU A 148 -14.68 6.65 10.04
CA LEU A 148 -15.23 7.84 9.39
C LEU A 148 -16.73 8.04 9.59
N THR A 149 -17.38 7.24 10.41
CA THR A 149 -18.84 7.27 10.66
C THR A 149 -19.33 8.66 11.06
N ALA A 150 -18.64 9.33 12.01
CA ALA A 150 -19.00 10.69 12.45
C ALA A 150 -18.78 11.75 11.36
N LEU A 151 -17.99 11.45 10.34
CA LEU A 151 -17.65 12.34 9.22
C LEU A 151 -18.42 12.03 7.92
N ALA A 152 -19.36 11.07 7.96
CA ALA A 152 -20.07 10.56 6.78
C ALA A 152 -20.69 11.66 5.90
N ASN A 153 -21.22 12.70 6.52
CA ASN A 153 -21.87 13.82 5.82
C ASN A 153 -20.93 15.01 5.56
N LYS A 154 -19.66 14.94 5.97
CA LYS A 154 -18.67 16.00 5.75
C LYS A 154 -18.13 15.94 4.32
N PRO A 155 -17.96 17.07 3.60
CA PRO A 155 -17.25 17.08 2.32
C PRO A 155 -15.84 16.52 2.47
N ALA A 156 -15.43 15.63 1.55
CA ALA A 156 -14.12 14.96 1.62
C ALA A 156 -12.95 15.96 1.54
N GLY A 157 -13.12 17.09 0.88
CA GLY A 157 -12.13 18.16 0.84
C GLY A 157 -11.81 18.78 2.20
N MET A 158 -12.70 18.65 3.18
CA MET A 158 -12.53 19.16 4.55
C MET A 158 -11.89 18.12 5.51
N LEU A 159 -11.56 16.93 5.04
CA LEU A 159 -10.88 15.90 5.80
C LEU A 159 -9.40 16.25 5.98
N ALA A 160 -8.82 15.85 7.11
CA ALA A 160 -7.37 15.81 7.30
C ALA A 160 -6.72 14.85 6.28
N HIS A 161 -5.41 14.98 6.09
CA HIS A 161 -4.70 14.16 5.10
C HIS A 161 -4.87 12.66 5.36
N GLY A 162 -4.65 12.20 6.58
CA GLY A 162 -4.86 10.80 6.97
C GLY A 162 -6.29 10.33 6.78
N GLN A 163 -7.29 11.18 7.09
CA GLN A 163 -8.71 10.85 6.89
C GLN A 163 -9.07 10.68 5.41
N LYS A 164 -8.43 11.42 4.49
CA LYS A 164 -8.61 11.21 3.04
C LYS A 164 -8.05 9.85 2.61
N GLN A 165 -6.93 9.44 3.17
CA GLN A 165 -6.33 8.14 2.92
C GLN A 165 -7.21 7.00 3.45
N TRP A 166 -7.78 7.17 4.66
CA TRP A 166 -8.76 6.21 5.21
C TRP A 166 -10.02 6.12 4.37
N LEU A 167 -10.49 7.25 3.80
CA LEU A 167 -11.61 7.23 2.87
C LEU A 167 -11.28 6.44 1.60
N GLU A 168 -10.07 6.60 1.06
CA GLU A 168 -9.63 5.82 -0.12
C GLU A 168 -9.58 4.32 0.19
N ILE A 169 -9.05 3.93 1.35
CA ILE A 169 -9.12 2.54 1.81
C ILE A 169 -10.58 2.08 1.92
N GLY A 170 -11.45 2.86 2.52
CA GLY A 170 -12.90 2.59 2.61
C GLY A 170 -13.54 2.39 1.23
N MET A 171 -13.13 3.17 0.22
CA MET A 171 -13.60 2.99 -1.15
C MET A 171 -13.17 1.64 -1.75
N LEU A 172 -12.00 1.10 -1.39
CA LEU A 172 -11.58 -0.25 -1.78
C LEU A 172 -12.40 -1.31 -1.05
N LEU A 173 -12.70 -1.11 0.23
CA LEU A 173 -13.50 -2.06 1.01
C LEU A 173 -14.91 -2.23 0.44
N VAL A 174 -15.59 -1.12 0.10
CA VAL A 174 -16.94 -1.18 -0.49
C VAL A 174 -16.96 -1.76 -1.92
N GLN A 175 -15.83 -1.79 -2.61
CA GLN A 175 -15.66 -2.47 -3.90
C GLN A 175 -15.43 -3.98 -3.74
N ASN A 176 -15.42 -4.50 -2.50
CA ASN A 176 -15.08 -5.87 -2.16
C ASN A 176 -13.67 -6.27 -2.65
N ALA A 177 -12.71 -5.34 -2.58
CA ALA A 177 -11.31 -5.69 -2.79
C ALA A 177 -10.84 -6.62 -1.66
N ASP A 178 -10.34 -7.77 -2.02
CA ASP A 178 -9.81 -8.80 -1.11
C ASP A 178 -8.28 -8.86 -1.11
N VAL A 179 -7.63 -8.23 -2.10
CA VAL A 179 -6.21 -7.87 -2.11
C VAL A 179 -6.10 -6.36 -2.18
N LEU A 180 -5.51 -5.73 -1.17
CA LEU A 180 -5.27 -4.30 -1.11
C LEU A 180 -3.78 -4.03 -1.30
N LEU A 181 -3.46 -3.18 -2.28
CA LEU A 181 -2.11 -2.73 -2.59
C LEU A 181 -2.01 -1.25 -2.21
N LEU A 182 -1.30 -0.96 -1.13
CA LEU A 182 -1.23 0.38 -0.55
C LEU A 182 0.17 0.96 -0.77
N ASP A 183 0.25 2.10 -1.44
CA ASP A 183 1.51 2.77 -1.80
C ASP A 183 1.74 3.98 -0.91
N GLU A 184 2.69 3.86 0.04
CA GLU A 184 3.05 4.86 1.04
C GLU A 184 1.84 5.45 1.82
N PRO A 185 1.00 4.58 2.42
CA PRO A 185 -0.28 5.02 3.01
C PRO A 185 -0.14 5.95 4.20
N VAL A 186 1.05 6.10 4.80
CA VAL A 186 1.29 6.99 5.94
C VAL A 186 2.16 8.21 5.62
N ALA A 187 2.48 8.42 4.34
CA ALA A 187 3.29 9.56 3.93
C ALA A 187 2.64 10.90 4.34
N GLY A 188 3.42 11.77 5.00
CA GLY A 188 2.94 13.09 5.43
C GLY A 188 1.98 13.11 6.62
N MET A 189 1.75 11.96 7.27
CA MET A 189 0.90 11.87 8.46
C MET A 189 1.64 12.25 9.75
N SER A 190 0.90 12.76 10.73
CA SER A 190 1.37 12.90 12.11
C SER A 190 1.62 11.54 12.75
N ALA A 191 2.31 11.50 13.89
CA ALA A 191 2.55 10.25 14.62
C ALA A 191 1.24 9.56 15.04
N GLU A 192 0.25 10.34 15.47
CA GLU A 192 -1.08 9.86 15.85
C GLU A 192 -1.83 9.26 14.64
N GLU A 193 -1.88 9.96 13.51
CA GLU A 193 -2.51 9.46 12.29
C GLU A 193 -1.84 8.18 11.78
N ARG A 194 -0.50 8.06 11.91
CA ARG A 194 0.25 6.84 11.55
C ARG A 194 -0.15 5.66 12.44
N GLU A 195 -0.26 5.87 13.75
CA GLU A 195 -0.69 4.82 14.68
C GLU A 195 -2.12 4.36 14.38
N GLU A 196 -3.05 5.29 14.17
CA GLU A 196 -4.42 4.98 13.79
C GLU A 196 -4.49 4.22 12.45
N THR A 197 -3.66 4.62 11.46
CA THR A 197 -3.55 3.92 10.17
C THR A 197 -3.01 2.50 10.35
N GLY A 198 -1.98 2.32 11.17
CA GLY A 198 -1.45 1.00 11.49
C GLY A 198 -2.49 0.07 12.13
N ASN A 199 -3.25 0.60 13.09
CA ASN A 199 -4.35 -0.12 13.73
C ASN A 199 -5.47 -0.47 12.72
N LEU A 200 -5.78 0.44 11.79
CA LEU A 200 -6.71 0.18 10.69
C LEU A 200 -6.21 -0.97 9.80
N LEU A 201 -4.94 -0.94 9.40
CA LEU A 201 -4.34 -1.98 8.56
C LEU A 201 -4.33 -3.35 9.26
N CYS A 202 -4.06 -3.40 10.56
CA CYS A 202 -4.14 -4.65 11.34
C CYS A 202 -5.56 -5.23 11.37
N ARG A 203 -6.60 -4.38 11.50
CA ARG A 203 -8.00 -4.83 11.44
C ARG A 203 -8.34 -5.39 10.07
N ILE A 204 -7.95 -4.71 9.01
CA ILE A 204 -8.22 -5.13 7.63
C ILE A 204 -7.45 -6.41 7.29
N GLY A 205 -6.17 -6.51 7.69
CA GLY A 205 -5.29 -7.66 7.44
C GLY A 205 -5.80 -8.98 8.02
N GLY A 206 -6.65 -8.95 9.08
CA GLY A 206 -7.29 -10.15 9.60
C GLY A 206 -8.31 -10.80 8.64
N GLU A 207 -8.87 -10.03 7.73
CA GLU A 207 -9.92 -10.45 6.80
C GLU A 207 -9.49 -10.43 5.34
N ARG A 208 -8.53 -9.59 4.98
CA ARG A 208 -8.08 -9.33 3.62
C ARG A 208 -6.57 -9.45 3.51
N THR A 209 -6.08 -9.67 2.31
CA THR A 209 -4.65 -9.68 2.02
C THR A 209 -4.19 -8.26 1.71
N VAL A 210 -3.21 -7.75 2.44
CA VAL A 210 -2.72 -6.37 2.31
C VAL A 210 -1.23 -6.37 2.02
N LEU A 211 -0.84 -5.71 0.94
CA LEU A 211 0.56 -5.39 0.63
C LEU A 211 0.75 -3.89 0.79
N VAL A 212 1.62 -3.50 1.71
CA VAL A 212 1.97 -2.10 1.99
C VAL A 212 3.35 -1.81 1.45
N VAL A 213 3.48 -0.89 0.51
CA VAL A 213 4.78 -0.33 0.12
C VAL A 213 5.10 0.81 1.07
N GLU A 214 6.22 0.70 1.77
CA GLU A 214 6.65 1.72 2.72
C GLU A 214 8.17 1.85 2.77
N HIS A 215 8.61 2.98 3.27
CA HIS A 215 10.01 3.26 3.58
C HIS A 215 10.21 3.67 5.06
N ASP A 216 9.11 3.88 5.81
CA ASP A 216 9.13 4.16 7.25
C ASP A 216 9.39 2.87 8.03
N MET A 217 10.63 2.75 8.54
CA MET A 217 11.07 1.56 9.26
C MET A 217 10.40 1.41 10.63
N ASP A 218 10.04 2.51 11.28
CA ASP A 218 9.39 2.47 12.60
C ASP A 218 7.94 2.03 12.46
N PHE A 219 7.25 2.53 11.44
CA PHE A 219 5.91 2.08 11.10
C PHE A 219 5.89 0.59 10.73
N MET A 220 6.83 0.15 9.90
CA MET A 220 6.98 -1.26 9.55
C MET A 220 7.22 -2.14 10.78
N ARG A 221 8.12 -1.72 11.70
CA ARG A 221 8.41 -2.48 12.94
C ARG A 221 7.20 -2.63 13.83
N ALA A 222 6.36 -1.61 13.89
CA ALA A 222 5.19 -1.60 14.75
C ALA A 222 4.05 -2.50 14.24
N PHE A 223 3.86 -2.58 12.91
CA PHE A 223 2.64 -3.13 12.35
C PHE A 223 2.82 -4.30 11.37
N ALA A 224 4.02 -4.51 10.79
CA ALA A 224 4.23 -5.58 9.83
C ALA A 224 4.15 -6.97 10.47
N THR A 225 3.42 -7.88 9.84
CA THR A 225 3.44 -9.31 10.18
C THR A 225 4.54 -10.03 9.43
N SER A 226 4.81 -9.61 8.20
CA SER A 226 5.88 -10.13 7.34
C SER A 226 6.42 -9.02 6.44
N VAL A 227 7.67 -9.20 5.99
CA VAL A 227 8.39 -8.20 5.20
C VAL A 227 9.00 -8.86 3.97
N THR A 228 8.94 -8.18 2.85
CA THR A 228 9.72 -8.46 1.64
C THR A 228 10.59 -7.25 1.36
N VAL A 229 11.90 -7.45 1.27
CA VAL A 229 12.87 -6.37 1.03
C VAL A 229 13.32 -6.39 -0.42
N MET A 230 13.19 -5.24 -1.08
CA MET A 230 13.62 -5.05 -2.46
C MET A 230 14.85 -4.15 -2.57
N ALA A 231 15.73 -4.50 -3.49
CA ALA A 231 16.81 -3.63 -3.95
C ALA A 231 17.07 -3.85 -5.44
N ARG A 232 17.27 -2.78 -6.19
CA ARG A 232 17.63 -2.82 -7.62
C ARG A 232 16.72 -3.75 -8.45
N GLY A 233 15.41 -3.68 -8.23
CA GLY A 233 14.41 -4.44 -8.96
C GLY A 233 14.29 -5.92 -8.57
N LYS A 234 14.90 -6.36 -7.48
CA LYS A 234 14.88 -7.76 -7.02
C LYS A 234 14.51 -7.86 -5.54
N VAL A 235 13.91 -8.98 -5.14
CA VAL A 235 13.78 -9.35 -3.74
C VAL A 235 15.14 -9.81 -3.22
N ILE A 236 15.59 -9.27 -2.11
CA ILE A 236 16.87 -9.61 -1.46
C ILE A 236 16.68 -10.36 -0.14
N ALA A 237 15.54 -10.16 0.52
CA ALA A 237 15.18 -10.87 1.74
C ALA A 237 13.66 -10.94 1.87
N GLU A 238 13.16 -11.98 2.55
CA GLU A 238 11.75 -12.19 2.88
C GLU A 238 11.66 -12.94 4.20
N GLY A 239 10.73 -12.52 5.07
CA GLY A 239 10.56 -13.16 6.37
C GLY A 239 9.84 -12.27 7.38
N SER A 240 10.08 -12.54 8.67
CA SER A 240 9.67 -11.67 9.77
C SER A 240 10.47 -10.35 9.77
N VAL A 241 9.97 -9.36 10.49
CA VAL A 241 10.68 -8.08 10.69
C VAL A 241 12.07 -8.30 11.28
N ALA A 242 12.19 -9.21 12.28
CA ALA A 242 13.47 -9.51 12.94
C ALA A 242 14.46 -10.14 11.97
N GLU A 243 14.04 -11.16 11.19
CA GLU A 243 14.90 -11.82 10.20
C GLU A 243 15.38 -10.83 9.14
N ALA A 244 14.51 -9.95 8.65
CA ALA A 244 14.89 -8.94 7.67
C ALA A 244 15.89 -7.91 8.23
N GLN A 245 15.78 -7.53 9.51
CA GLN A 245 16.70 -6.60 10.17
C GLN A 245 18.08 -7.19 10.41
N ASP A 246 18.14 -8.49 10.70
CA ASP A 246 19.39 -9.21 10.98
C ASP A 246 20.09 -9.67 9.69
N ASP A 247 19.43 -9.56 8.51
CA ASP A 247 20.04 -9.97 7.24
C ASP A 247 21.15 -8.98 6.82
N PRO A 248 22.41 -9.45 6.66
CA PRO A 248 23.53 -8.59 6.26
C PRO A 248 23.32 -7.86 4.93
N LYS A 249 22.61 -8.48 3.98
CA LYS A 249 22.31 -7.86 2.67
C LYS A 249 21.35 -6.67 2.82
N VAL A 250 20.37 -6.79 3.73
CA VAL A 250 19.45 -5.71 4.05
C VAL A 250 20.19 -4.57 4.70
N GLN A 251 21.05 -4.87 5.70
CA GLN A 251 21.86 -3.85 6.37
C GLN A 251 22.80 -3.13 5.40
N GLU A 252 23.47 -3.84 4.49
CA GLU A 252 24.35 -3.24 3.48
C GLU A 252 23.60 -2.25 2.57
N VAL A 253 22.39 -2.62 2.10
CA VAL A 253 21.58 -1.78 1.23
C VAL A 253 21.15 -0.49 1.94
N TYR A 254 20.77 -0.56 3.21
CA TYR A 254 20.34 0.63 3.96
C TYR A 254 21.52 1.49 4.44
N LEU A 255 22.64 0.90 4.85
CA LEU A 255 23.86 1.63 5.24
C LEU A 255 24.53 2.29 4.01
N GLY A 256 24.54 1.59 2.87
CA GLY A 256 25.09 2.13 1.62
C GLY A 256 24.30 3.35 1.09
N THR A 257 22.99 3.39 1.29
CA THR A 257 22.15 4.55 0.93
C THR A 257 22.34 5.73 1.89
N ALA A 258 22.62 5.50 3.18
CA ALA A 258 22.90 6.55 4.13
C ALA A 258 24.24 7.26 3.82
N ALA A 259 25.24 6.50 3.38
CA ALA A 259 26.54 7.07 2.97
C ALA A 259 26.47 7.87 1.66
N ALA A 260 25.63 7.45 0.71
CA ALA A 260 25.44 8.15 -0.57
C ALA A 260 24.63 9.46 -0.41
N GLY A 261 23.69 9.51 0.55
CA GLY A 261 22.90 10.72 0.83
C GLY A 261 23.69 11.84 1.53
N SER A 262 24.80 11.51 2.21
CA SER A 262 25.63 12.49 2.89
C SER A 262 26.67 13.17 1.97
N SER A 263 26.99 12.59 0.83
CA SER A 263 27.95 13.17 -0.14
C SER A 263 27.33 14.25 -1.05
N ASP A 264 26.03 14.18 -1.29
CA ASP A 264 25.33 15.14 -2.19
C ASP A 264 25.04 16.50 -1.53
N PHE A 265 25.08 16.59 -0.18
CA PHE A 265 24.93 17.84 0.56
C PHE A 265 26.23 18.66 0.66
N SER A 266 27.40 18.00 0.60
CA SER A 266 28.69 18.69 0.76
C SER A 266 29.19 19.34 -0.55
N GLU A 267 28.72 18.89 -1.72
CA GLU A 267 29.13 19.49 -2.99
C GLU A 267 28.32 20.74 -3.39
N ARG A 268 27.16 20.97 -2.80
CA ARG A 268 26.33 22.15 -3.09
C ARG A 268 26.70 23.39 -2.25
N GLU A 269 27.40 23.25 -1.13
CA GLU A 269 27.86 24.38 -0.32
C GLU A 269 29.20 24.97 -0.81
N SER A 270 29.98 24.29 -1.63
CA SER A 270 31.27 24.76 -2.12
C SER A 270 31.24 25.53 -3.44
N ALA A 271 30.07 25.66 -4.10
CA ALA A 271 29.96 26.26 -5.42
C ALA A 271 29.29 27.66 -5.47
N GLY A 272 29.18 28.38 -4.36
CA GLY A 272 28.41 29.61 -4.31
C GLY A 272 29.10 30.78 -3.60
N HIS A 273 30.24 31.29 -4.10
CA HIS A 273 30.65 32.70 -3.87
C HIS A 273 31.54 33.17 -5.02
N PRO A 274 31.06 33.99 -5.96
CA PRO A 274 31.93 34.89 -6.70
C PRO A 274 32.11 36.18 -5.89
N GLU A 275 33.34 36.48 -5.55
CA GLU A 275 33.76 37.79 -5.04
C GLU A 275 33.43 38.91 -6.06
N GLU A 276 32.58 39.84 -5.68
CA GLU A 276 32.53 41.17 -6.30
C GLU A 276 33.70 41.97 -5.76
N ARG A 277 34.65 42.30 -6.64
CA ARG A 277 35.63 43.38 -6.48
C ARG A 277 35.40 44.45 -7.54
N SER A 278 35.31 45.68 -7.03
CA SER A 278 35.50 47.02 -7.61
C SER A 278 34.32 47.59 -8.35
#